data_8f7b436e5bb0ca2cceaf255cc01c0d15
#
_entry.id   8f7b436e5bb0ca2cceaf255cc01c0d15
#
_cell.length_a   1.000
_cell.length_b   1.000
_cell.length_c   1.000
_cell.angle_alpha   90.00
_cell.angle_beta   90.00
_cell.angle_gamma   90.00
#
_symmetry.space_group_name_H-M   'P 1'
#
loop_
_entity.id
_entity.type
_entity.pdbx_description
1 polymer ?
#
loop_
_entity_poly.entity_id
_entity_poly.type
_entity_poly.pdbx_seq_one_letter_code
_entity_poly.pdbx_strand_id
1 'polypeptide(L)'
;MHVQRVLPPHSRRESWTVLGDDGPVQPIERYLAYLTDIERSPNTVRAYAHDLKDWFVFLTGQGLDWREVRLEDVAGFVAWLRRPVAARDGSIAVLPSVEHYCGESTVNRKLSALSAFYQHAARSGVDLGELLVT
;
A
#
# COMPACT_ATOMS: atom_id res chain seq x y z
N MET A 1 6.92 4.83 7.54
CA MET A 1 5.81 3.84 7.63
C MET A 1 6.35 2.43 7.75
N HIS A 2 5.70 1.62 8.53
CA HIS A 2 6.05 0.21 8.62
C HIS A 2 4.81 -0.65 8.86
N VAL A 3 4.90 -1.92 8.47
CA VAL A 3 3.86 -2.91 8.71
C VAL A 3 4.01 -3.46 10.11
N GLN A 4 2.91 -3.50 10.86
CA GLN A 4 2.89 -3.95 12.25
C GLN A 4 1.85 -5.05 12.44
N ARG A 5 2.27 -6.15 13.06
CA ARG A 5 1.36 -7.21 13.46
C ARG A 5 0.55 -6.73 14.67
N VAL A 6 -0.76 -7.01 14.66
CA VAL A 6 -1.65 -6.61 15.75
C VAL A 6 -2.59 -7.75 16.11
N LEU A 7 -3.02 -7.75 17.38
CA LEU A 7 -4.06 -8.64 17.87
C LEU A 7 -5.23 -7.76 18.31
N PRO A 8 -6.32 -7.70 17.52
CA PRO A 8 -7.49 -6.91 17.89
C PRO A 8 -8.07 -7.41 19.22
N PRO A 9 -8.55 -6.49 20.10
CA PRO A 9 -9.01 -6.86 21.46
C PRO A 9 -10.13 -7.89 21.49
N HIS A 10 -10.95 -7.93 20.46
CA HIS A 10 -12.13 -8.79 20.38
C HIS A 10 -11.99 -9.92 19.36
N SER A 11 -10.78 -10.15 18.87
CA SER A 11 -10.53 -11.17 17.88
C SER A 11 -9.37 -12.06 18.32
N ARG A 12 -9.52 -13.37 18.08
CA ARG A 12 -8.43 -14.31 18.26
C ARG A 12 -7.53 -14.39 17.05
N ARG A 13 -7.90 -13.65 15.99
CA ARG A 13 -7.16 -13.66 14.76
C ARG A 13 -6.08 -12.60 14.73
N GLU A 14 -4.92 -13.02 14.34
CA GLU A 14 -3.82 -12.13 14.02
C GLU A 14 -4.21 -11.24 12.85
N SER A 15 -3.89 -9.96 12.94
CA SER A 15 -4.09 -9.01 11.87
C SER A 15 -2.85 -8.15 11.69
N TRP A 16 -2.91 -7.23 10.74
CA TRP A 16 -1.79 -6.37 10.39
C TRP A 16 -2.30 -4.96 10.15
N THR A 17 -1.47 -3.98 10.43
CA THR A 17 -1.75 -2.58 10.09
C THR A 17 -0.48 -1.90 9.60
N VAL A 18 -0.63 -0.69 9.09
CA VAL A 18 0.50 0.14 8.68
C VAL A 18 0.55 1.34 9.58
N LEU A 19 1.68 1.53 10.25
CA LEU A 19 1.91 2.67 11.15
C LEU A 19 2.70 3.75 10.42
N GLY A 20 2.18 4.97 10.45
CA GLY A 20 2.89 6.17 10.04
C GLY A 20 3.38 6.93 11.26
N ASP A 21 3.79 8.18 11.07
CA ASP A 21 4.32 9.02 12.15
C ASP A 21 3.27 9.35 13.21
N ASP A 22 2.00 9.44 12.81
CA ASP A 22 0.89 9.83 13.70
C ASP A 22 0.02 8.64 14.11
N GLY A 23 0.52 7.42 13.98
CA GLY A 23 -0.23 6.22 14.31
C GLY A 23 -0.67 5.46 13.05
N PRO A 24 -1.71 4.59 13.16
CA PRO A 24 -2.16 3.82 12.01
C PRO A 24 -2.60 4.71 10.85
N VAL A 25 -2.25 4.31 9.63
CA VAL A 25 -2.71 4.97 8.42
C VAL A 25 -4.17 4.57 8.21
N GLN A 26 -5.09 5.46 8.50
CA GLN A 26 -6.52 5.16 8.63
C GLN A 26 -7.14 4.46 7.41
N PRO A 27 -6.91 4.92 6.18
CA PRO A 27 -7.51 4.22 5.03
C PRO A 27 -7.03 2.78 4.90
N ILE A 28 -5.76 2.53 5.18
CA ILE A 28 -5.21 1.18 5.14
C ILE A 28 -5.79 0.35 6.27
N GLU A 29 -5.86 0.90 7.49
CA GLU A 29 -6.37 0.18 8.63
C GLU A 29 -7.81 -0.27 8.42
N ARG A 30 -8.67 0.59 7.86
CA ARG A 30 -10.05 0.23 7.53
C ARG A 30 -10.12 -0.93 6.56
N TYR A 31 -9.30 -0.92 5.54
CA TYR A 31 -9.30 -1.98 4.54
C TYR A 31 -8.81 -3.30 5.13
N LEU A 32 -7.72 -3.26 5.89
CA LEU A 32 -7.17 -4.46 6.52
C LEU A 32 -8.13 -5.05 7.55
N ALA A 33 -8.82 -4.20 8.31
CA ALA A 33 -9.86 -4.64 9.24
C ALA A 33 -11.01 -5.33 8.50
N TYR A 34 -11.44 -4.77 7.38
CA TYR A 34 -12.45 -5.39 6.52
C TYR A 34 -12.00 -6.78 6.04
N LEU A 35 -10.76 -6.91 5.56
CA LEU A 35 -10.23 -8.20 5.12
C LEU A 35 -10.21 -9.23 6.26
N THR A 36 -9.88 -8.80 7.46
CA THR A 36 -9.91 -9.66 8.64
C THR A 36 -11.33 -10.09 8.97
N ASP A 37 -12.27 -9.16 8.88
CA ASP A 37 -13.68 -9.44 9.18
C ASP A 37 -14.31 -10.42 8.20
N ILE A 38 -13.91 -10.38 6.94
CA ILE A 38 -14.38 -11.35 5.93
C ILE A 38 -13.50 -12.61 5.89
N GLU A 39 -12.70 -12.79 6.92
CA GLU A 39 -11.93 -14.01 7.16
C GLU A 39 -10.85 -14.32 6.15
N ARG A 40 -10.25 -13.30 5.57
CA ARG A 40 -9.04 -13.49 4.77
C ARG A 40 -7.90 -13.97 5.65
N SER A 41 -7.03 -14.80 5.11
CA SER A 41 -5.92 -15.35 5.90
C SER A 41 -4.97 -14.25 6.39
N PRO A 42 -4.32 -14.44 7.55
CA PRO A 42 -3.33 -13.47 8.03
C PRO A 42 -2.22 -13.18 7.03
N ASN A 43 -1.79 -14.17 6.26
CA ASN A 43 -0.79 -13.97 5.22
C ASN A 43 -1.28 -13.06 4.10
N THR A 44 -2.56 -13.20 3.71
CA THR A 44 -3.17 -12.32 2.72
C THR A 44 -3.26 -10.89 3.23
N VAL A 45 -3.71 -10.70 4.48
CA VAL A 45 -3.79 -9.38 5.10
C VAL A 45 -2.41 -8.73 5.17
N ARG A 46 -1.41 -9.50 5.57
CA ARG A 46 -0.03 -9.02 5.63
C ARG A 46 0.49 -8.57 4.26
N ALA A 47 0.21 -9.36 3.22
CA ALA A 47 0.64 -9.02 1.85
C ALA A 47 0.01 -7.70 1.39
N TYR A 48 -1.29 -7.51 1.64
CA TYR A 48 -1.95 -6.24 1.34
C TYR A 48 -1.35 -5.09 2.15
N ALA A 49 -1.01 -5.32 3.42
CA ALA A 49 -0.39 -4.29 4.25
C ALA A 49 0.92 -3.80 3.63
N HIS A 50 1.77 -4.71 3.20
CA HIS A 50 3.04 -4.35 2.54
C HIS A 50 2.82 -3.62 1.22
N ASP A 51 1.89 -4.11 0.40
CA ASP A 51 1.63 -3.50 -0.90
C ASP A 51 1.07 -2.08 -0.74
N LEU A 52 0.14 -1.88 0.18
CA LEU A 52 -0.44 -0.57 0.43
C LEU A 52 0.54 0.37 1.12
N LYS A 53 1.39 -0.15 1.99
CA LYS A 53 2.45 0.66 2.60
C LYS A 53 3.34 1.28 1.51
N ASP A 54 3.76 0.50 0.54
CA ASP A 54 4.61 1.01 -0.54
C ASP A 54 3.91 2.13 -1.32
N TRP A 55 2.63 1.97 -1.61
CA TRP A 55 1.84 3.00 -2.28
C TRP A 55 1.79 4.31 -1.47
N PHE A 56 1.49 4.21 -0.18
CA PHE A 56 1.40 5.40 0.67
C PHE A 56 2.76 6.06 0.91
N VAL A 57 3.84 5.28 0.96
CA VAL A 57 5.20 5.85 1.01
C VAL A 57 5.47 6.64 -0.25
N PHE A 58 5.14 6.10 -1.42
CA PHE A 58 5.28 6.79 -2.69
C PHE A 58 4.46 8.09 -2.70
N LEU A 59 3.18 8.02 -2.32
CA LEU A 59 2.31 9.20 -2.29
C LEU A 59 2.85 10.28 -1.37
N THR A 60 3.29 9.90 -0.18
CA THR A 60 3.86 10.85 0.79
C THR A 60 5.09 11.55 0.21
N GLY A 61 5.95 10.81 -0.45
CA GLY A 61 7.14 11.37 -1.10
C GLY A 61 6.82 12.33 -2.24
N GLN A 62 5.65 12.16 -2.87
CA GLN A 62 5.21 13.03 -3.97
C GLN A 62 4.29 14.16 -3.49
N GLY A 63 3.93 14.18 -2.21
CA GLY A 63 2.99 15.16 -1.69
C GLY A 63 1.57 14.99 -2.22
N LEU A 64 1.17 13.76 -2.52
CA LEU A 64 -0.13 13.46 -3.10
C LEU A 64 -1.12 12.93 -2.06
N ASP A 65 -2.37 13.37 -2.17
CA ASP A 65 -3.47 12.81 -1.39
C ASP A 65 -3.96 11.53 -2.08
N TRP A 66 -4.12 10.45 -1.31
CA TRP A 66 -4.53 9.16 -1.85
C TRP A 66 -5.91 9.20 -2.52
N ARG A 67 -6.75 10.18 -2.19
CA ARG A 67 -8.09 10.34 -2.77
C ARG A 67 -8.10 11.12 -4.08
N GLU A 68 -6.98 11.73 -4.44
CA GLU A 68 -6.88 12.63 -5.61
C GLU A 68 -5.85 12.15 -6.63
N VAL A 69 -5.54 10.87 -6.62
CA VAL A 69 -4.53 10.31 -7.53
C VAL A 69 -5.08 10.15 -8.94
N ARG A 70 -4.15 10.19 -9.90
CA ARG A 70 -4.44 10.06 -11.33
C ARG A 70 -3.70 8.88 -11.93
N LEU A 71 -4.06 8.50 -13.14
CA LEU A 71 -3.37 7.42 -13.85
C LEU A 71 -1.87 7.66 -13.98
N GLU A 72 -1.49 8.92 -14.21
CA GLU A 72 -0.07 9.30 -14.27
C GLU A 72 0.65 9.03 -12.96
N ASP A 73 -0.02 9.16 -11.83
CA ASP A 73 0.55 8.85 -10.53
C ASP A 73 0.77 7.35 -10.36
N VAL A 74 -0.13 6.54 -10.88
CA VAL A 74 0.04 5.09 -10.90
C VAL A 74 1.21 4.70 -11.78
N ALA A 75 1.35 5.33 -12.95
CA ALA A 75 2.51 5.10 -13.81
C ALA A 75 3.81 5.50 -13.11
N GLY A 76 3.79 6.62 -12.39
CA GLY A 76 4.92 7.05 -11.57
C GLY A 76 5.28 6.06 -10.49
N PHE A 77 4.28 5.45 -9.86
CA PHE A 77 4.49 4.42 -8.86
C PHE A 77 5.17 3.18 -9.45
N VAL A 78 4.73 2.73 -10.61
CA VAL A 78 5.37 1.60 -11.30
C VAL A 78 6.84 1.90 -11.58
N ALA A 79 7.14 3.09 -12.11
CA ALA A 79 8.51 3.51 -12.36
C ALA A 79 9.32 3.53 -11.06
N TRP A 80 8.72 4.02 -9.97
CA TRP A 80 9.35 4.07 -8.66
C TRP A 80 9.66 2.66 -8.13
N LEU A 81 8.74 1.71 -8.29
CA LEU A 81 8.93 0.33 -7.87
C LEU A 81 10.06 -0.37 -8.64
N ARG A 82 10.29 0.03 -9.88
CA ARG A 82 11.32 -0.56 -10.69
C ARG A 82 12.70 0.01 -10.43
N ARG A 83 12.81 1.07 -9.63
CA ARG A 83 14.11 1.58 -9.20
C ARG A 83 14.68 0.72 -8.09
N PRO A 84 16.02 0.61 -7.98
CA PRO A 84 16.63 0.01 -6.80
C PRO A 84 16.10 0.66 -5.53
N VAL A 85 15.89 -0.12 -4.48
CA VAL A 85 15.30 0.37 -3.22
C VAL A 85 16.06 1.59 -2.69
N ALA A 86 17.38 1.57 -2.77
CA ALA A 86 18.21 2.65 -2.27
C ALA A 86 18.07 3.97 -3.08
N ALA A 87 17.57 3.91 -4.32
CA ALA A 87 17.40 5.09 -5.16
C ALA A 87 15.98 5.68 -5.08
N ARG A 88 15.03 5.03 -4.39
CA ARG A 88 13.64 5.46 -4.33
C ARG A 88 13.43 6.70 -3.47
N ASP A 89 14.26 6.87 -2.46
CA ASP A 89 14.16 8.00 -1.53
C ASP A 89 15.10 9.16 -1.91
N GLY A 90 15.76 9.08 -3.06
CA GLY A 90 16.70 10.09 -3.50
C GLY A 90 18.08 9.96 -2.91
N SER A 91 18.34 9.01 -2.04
CA SER A 91 19.68 8.80 -1.52
C SER A 91 20.56 8.11 -2.56
N ILE A 92 21.86 8.41 -2.51
CA ILE A 92 22.82 7.81 -3.43
C ILE A 92 23.09 6.38 -2.99
N ALA A 93 22.70 5.43 -3.83
CA ALA A 93 22.98 4.04 -3.59
C ALA A 93 24.46 3.75 -3.80
N VAL A 94 25.12 3.24 -2.79
CA VAL A 94 26.55 2.98 -2.84
C VAL A 94 26.87 1.49 -2.97
N LEU A 95 25.89 0.62 -2.91
CA LEU A 95 26.13 -0.82 -2.97
C LEU A 95 25.67 -1.39 -4.31
N PRO A 96 26.61 -1.59 -5.24
CA PRO A 96 26.27 -2.09 -6.58
C PRO A 96 25.94 -3.58 -6.62
N SER A 97 26.10 -4.31 -5.53
CA SER A 97 25.99 -5.77 -5.56
C SER A 97 24.59 -6.31 -5.30
N VAL A 98 23.64 -5.49 -4.84
CA VAL A 98 22.28 -5.95 -4.54
C VAL A 98 21.29 -4.88 -4.94
N GLU A 99 20.81 -4.97 -6.16
CA GLU A 99 19.73 -4.12 -6.62
C GLU A 99 18.41 -4.84 -6.35
N HIS A 100 17.64 -4.29 -5.41
CA HIS A 100 16.31 -4.81 -5.11
C HIS A 100 15.28 -3.89 -5.74
N TYR A 101 14.81 -4.28 -6.90
CA TYR A 101 13.67 -3.63 -7.55
C TYR A 101 12.61 -4.67 -7.86
N CYS A 102 11.37 -4.23 -7.95
CA CYS A 102 10.25 -5.13 -8.15
C CYS A 102 10.26 -5.70 -9.58
N GLY A 103 10.14 -7.00 -9.67
CA GLY A 103 9.90 -7.67 -10.93
C GLY A 103 8.47 -7.45 -11.42
N GLU A 104 8.18 -7.90 -12.63
CA GLU A 104 6.89 -7.70 -13.28
C GLU A 104 5.72 -8.29 -12.47
N SER A 105 5.86 -9.51 -11.98
CA SER A 105 4.77 -10.15 -11.20
C SER A 105 4.50 -9.43 -9.89
N THR A 106 5.54 -8.91 -9.24
CA THR A 106 5.38 -8.13 -8.01
C THR A 106 4.69 -6.80 -8.28
N VAL A 107 5.04 -6.11 -9.35
CA VAL A 107 4.38 -4.88 -9.76
C VAL A 107 2.89 -5.16 -10.04
N ASN A 108 2.57 -6.20 -10.78
CA ASN A 108 1.19 -6.57 -11.09
C ASN A 108 0.39 -6.90 -9.83
N ARG A 109 1.00 -7.60 -8.88
CA ARG A 109 0.35 -7.89 -7.59
C ARG A 109 0.02 -6.60 -6.84
N LYS A 110 0.97 -5.66 -6.79
CA LYS A 110 0.76 -4.38 -6.11
C LYS A 110 -0.33 -3.54 -6.79
N LEU A 111 -0.37 -3.53 -8.11
CA LEU A 111 -1.43 -2.83 -8.85
C LEU A 111 -2.79 -3.46 -8.58
N SER A 112 -2.87 -4.78 -8.49
CA SER A 112 -4.10 -5.48 -8.13
C SER A 112 -4.55 -5.12 -6.72
N ALA A 113 -3.62 -5.00 -5.78
CA ALA A 113 -3.91 -4.58 -4.42
C ALA A 113 -4.46 -3.15 -4.38
N LEU A 114 -3.89 -2.24 -5.15
CA LEU A 114 -4.41 -0.88 -5.27
C LEU A 114 -5.84 -0.87 -5.80
N SER A 115 -6.10 -1.62 -6.86
CA SER A 115 -7.44 -1.71 -7.45
C SER A 115 -8.46 -2.17 -6.41
N ALA A 116 -8.16 -3.24 -5.70
CA ALA A 116 -9.06 -3.77 -4.66
C ALA A 116 -9.27 -2.77 -3.52
N PHE A 117 -8.22 -2.09 -3.09
CA PHE A 117 -8.29 -1.07 -2.04
C PHE A 117 -9.19 0.09 -2.44
N TYR A 118 -8.99 0.63 -3.65
CA TYR A 118 -9.79 1.76 -4.12
C TYR A 118 -11.24 1.38 -4.38
N GLN A 119 -11.51 0.17 -4.86
CA GLN A 119 -12.88 -0.31 -5.00
C GLN A 119 -13.59 -0.39 -3.65
N HIS A 120 -12.91 -0.89 -2.63
CA HIS A 120 -13.44 -0.94 -1.28
C HIS A 120 -13.72 0.47 -0.75
N ALA A 121 -12.78 1.40 -0.91
CA ALA A 121 -12.94 2.77 -0.46
C ALA A 121 -14.15 3.43 -1.13
N ALA A 122 -14.33 3.24 -2.44
CA ALA A 122 -15.47 3.79 -3.16
C ALA A 122 -16.79 3.22 -2.64
N ARG A 123 -16.85 1.93 -2.39
CA ARG A 123 -18.05 1.27 -1.84
C ARG A 123 -18.35 1.70 -0.42
N SER A 124 -17.35 2.13 0.30
CA SER A 124 -17.49 2.64 1.66
C SER A 124 -17.89 4.11 1.72
N GLY A 125 -18.10 4.74 0.57
CA GLY A 125 -18.58 6.12 0.49
C GLY A 125 -17.48 7.17 0.46
N VAL A 126 -16.24 6.78 0.28
CA VAL A 126 -15.14 7.74 0.13
C VAL A 126 -15.24 8.39 -1.24
N ASP A 127 -15.20 9.72 -1.27
CA ASP A 127 -15.19 10.47 -2.53
C ASP A 127 -13.80 10.37 -3.17
N LEU A 128 -13.72 9.57 -4.20
CA LEU A 128 -12.52 9.41 -5.00
C LEU A 128 -12.74 10.10 -6.33
N GLY A 129 -11.75 10.79 -6.83
CA GLY A 129 -11.79 11.30 -8.18
C GLY A 129 -12.04 10.18 -9.19
N GLU A 130 -12.26 10.52 -10.44
CA GLU A 130 -12.72 9.57 -11.49
C GLU A 130 -11.79 8.42 -11.82
N LEU A 131 -10.66 8.31 -11.15
CA LEU A 131 -9.53 7.69 -11.74
C LEU A 131 -9.26 6.26 -11.53
N LEU A 132 -9.53 5.73 -10.36
CA LEU A 132 -9.22 4.35 -10.06
C LEU A 132 -10.49 3.56 -9.79
N VAL A 133 -11.62 4.18 -10.05
CA VAL A 133 -12.92 3.56 -9.86
C VAL A 133 -13.62 3.48 -11.20
N THR A 134 -13.50 2.35 -11.80
CA THR A 134 -14.27 2.03 -13.00
C THR A 134 -14.98 0.71 -12.82
#